data_6c5193611b6033f4bc2fcf03e44e0d30
#
_entry.id   6c5193611b6033f4bc2fcf03e44e0d30
#
_cell.length_a   1.000
_cell.length_b   1.000
_cell.length_c   1.000
_cell.angle_alpha   90.00
_cell.angle_beta   90.00
_cell.angle_gamma   90.00
#
_symmetry.space_group_name_H-M   'P 1'
#
loop_
_entity.id
_entity.type
_entity.pdbx_description
1 polymer ?
#
loop_
_entity_poly.entity_id
_entity_poly.type
_entity_poly.pdbx_seq_one_letter_code
_entity_poly.pdbx_strand_id
1 'polypeptide(L)'
;ISAATLRSNISCYLTDETMVKVFNSESMAQNCTSMFLSTPSTYPLTIGQKANLYKCILENSFSLISSDGFIGLLHPESIYDDPNGKPLRKEVFQRLVYHFQFTNELSLFSEVHHCTKYGIQILSGEKESVDFLSIHNLFTPSTIDACFAHDGHGQCGGIKDEEGHWNVNAHRKRIVHFTQNELLVLSKTFEDSDTWQTTKLVSIHNSDIVSILSNISGFKSHVSDYKHMCSVGMDETASCKKGHISRNVCMPNWENYEMIYSGPHIYVGNPLYKMPRTICQLNGDYDIIDLEQINSNYTARTCYKPIMSLSDYKELIKGLMVRQDKYGNLTTTKWIDSYKVGMRVMTGGGSGERTLTGAIMAKGASQIGTIISVTFSDSEMLVEFAGLTASLPLDFYIKTLGRTHIHPGNIGAFPLGIADKYKPTLFVRTLRLNCVTNRYADLWFDVWNPAYKNEQWSISDSRLKPWDTLTEEWNHDTPLRNYFERRQALVEIDVIAAMALGLTLDELIMMYEIQFPVLQQNENDTWYDRNGRIVFTCSKGLVGVGVDRPTWNQIRDMQAGETYTHT
;
A
#
# COMPACT_ATOMS: atom_id res chain seq x y z
N ILE A 1 12.85 3.27 -29.08
CA ILE A 1 13.97 2.37 -29.49
C ILE A 1 14.19 1.39 -28.33
N SER A 2 14.27 0.07 -28.63
CA SER A 2 14.55 -0.92 -27.59
C SER A 2 15.99 -0.79 -27.07
N ALA A 3 16.25 -1.22 -25.82
CA ALA A 3 17.61 -1.19 -25.27
C ALA A 3 18.61 -2.03 -26.10
N ALA A 4 18.13 -3.10 -26.77
CA ALA A 4 18.94 -3.91 -27.67
C ALA A 4 19.30 -3.13 -28.93
N THR A 5 18.34 -2.46 -29.56
CA THR A 5 18.54 -1.61 -30.75
C THR A 5 19.49 -0.44 -30.43
N LEU A 6 19.32 0.18 -29.25
CA LEU A 6 20.21 1.27 -28.81
C LEU A 6 21.66 0.78 -28.66
N ARG A 7 21.87 -0.38 -28.02
CA ARG A 7 23.21 -0.97 -27.87
C ARG A 7 23.84 -1.30 -29.22
N SER A 8 23.07 -1.88 -30.17
CA SER A 8 23.52 -2.20 -31.52
C SER A 8 23.95 -0.92 -32.27
N ASN A 9 23.14 0.15 -32.17
CA ASN A 9 23.47 1.42 -32.81
C ASN A 9 24.72 2.06 -32.19
N ILE A 10 24.87 2.05 -30.88
CA ILE A 10 26.07 2.53 -30.19
C ILE A 10 27.29 1.75 -30.66
N SER A 11 27.23 0.41 -30.73
CA SER A 11 28.33 -0.42 -31.20
C SER A 11 28.71 -0.11 -32.67
N CYS A 12 27.74 0.20 -33.53
CA CYS A 12 27.97 0.60 -34.89
C CYS A 12 28.65 1.98 -34.98
N TYR A 13 28.22 2.97 -34.24
CA TYR A 13 28.85 4.30 -34.19
C TYR A 13 30.26 4.26 -33.64
N LEU A 14 30.56 3.38 -32.68
CA LEU A 14 31.87 3.23 -32.08
C LEU A 14 32.89 2.44 -32.98
N THR A 15 32.55 2.13 -34.23
CA THR A 15 33.51 1.65 -35.23
C THR A 15 34.30 2.76 -35.92
N ASP A 16 33.82 4.01 -35.85
CA ASP A 16 34.49 5.19 -36.40
C ASP A 16 35.44 5.81 -35.36
N GLU A 17 36.70 6.01 -35.70
CA GLU A 17 37.73 6.55 -34.78
C GLU A 17 37.39 7.93 -34.26
N THR A 18 36.77 8.77 -35.07
CA THR A 18 36.35 10.11 -34.65
C THR A 18 35.24 10.04 -33.62
N MET A 19 34.26 9.18 -33.84
CA MET A 19 33.19 8.94 -32.92
C MET A 19 33.67 8.30 -31.61
N VAL A 20 34.64 7.40 -31.64
CA VAL A 20 35.31 6.84 -30.45
C VAL A 20 36.00 7.94 -29.63
N LYS A 21 36.72 8.87 -30.29
CA LYS A 21 37.36 9.98 -29.59
C LYS A 21 36.35 10.93 -28.93
N VAL A 22 35.26 11.26 -29.61
CA VAL A 22 34.16 12.09 -29.05
C VAL A 22 33.53 11.37 -27.88
N PHE A 23 33.15 10.10 -28.03
CA PHE A 23 32.55 9.29 -26.99
C PHE A 23 33.43 9.18 -25.73
N ASN A 24 34.74 8.95 -25.94
CA ASN A 24 35.69 8.86 -24.82
C ASN A 24 35.84 10.21 -24.11
N SER A 25 35.89 11.33 -24.84
CA SER A 25 35.96 12.66 -24.27
C SER A 25 34.73 13.00 -23.43
N GLU A 26 33.54 12.77 -23.99
CA GLU A 26 32.26 12.98 -23.27
C GLU A 26 32.11 12.06 -22.05
N SER A 27 32.44 10.77 -22.21
CA SER A 27 32.41 9.79 -21.12
C SER A 27 33.39 10.18 -20.01
N MET A 28 34.59 10.65 -20.36
CA MET A 28 35.58 11.10 -19.39
C MET A 28 35.09 12.34 -18.66
N ALA A 29 34.57 13.32 -19.36
CA ALA A 29 34.03 14.56 -18.76
C ALA A 29 32.87 14.22 -17.78
N GLN A 30 31.94 13.36 -18.19
CA GLN A 30 30.84 12.93 -17.35
C GLN A 30 31.31 12.14 -16.12
N ASN A 31 32.27 11.22 -16.28
CA ASN A 31 32.83 10.47 -15.19
C ASN A 31 33.60 11.36 -14.19
N CYS A 32 34.42 12.29 -14.67
CA CYS A 32 35.13 13.26 -13.84
C CYS A 32 34.14 14.16 -13.05
N THR A 33 33.08 14.63 -13.70
CA THR A 33 32.03 15.40 -13.03
C THR A 33 31.33 14.56 -11.94
N SER A 34 30.96 13.32 -12.26
CA SER A 34 30.35 12.41 -11.30
C SER A 34 31.26 12.11 -10.11
N MET A 35 32.54 11.89 -10.36
CA MET A 35 33.55 11.66 -9.31
C MET A 35 33.71 12.91 -8.41
N PHE A 36 33.80 14.11 -9.03
CA PHE A 36 33.88 15.37 -8.29
C PHE A 36 32.67 15.57 -7.37
N LEU A 37 31.45 15.37 -7.90
CA LEU A 37 30.19 15.52 -7.16
C LEU A 37 30.02 14.44 -6.05
N SER A 38 30.78 13.35 -6.11
CA SER A 38 30.76 12.28 -5.09
C SER A 38 31.98 12.32 -4.17
N THR A 39 32.82 13.35 -4.26
CA THR A 39 34.05 13.46 -3.48
C THR A 39 33.74 13.85 -2.03
N PRO A 40 34.15 13.03 -1.02
CA PRO A 40 33.83 13.28 0.39
C PRO A 40 34.41 14.59 0.95
N SER A 41 35.55 15.05 0.41
CA SER A 41 36.17 16.30 0.84
C SER A 41 35.42 17.55 0.34
N THR A 42 34.62 17.42 -0.74
CA THR A 42 33.87 18.55 -1.32
C THR A 42 32.41 18.52 -0.87
N TYR A 43 31.81 17.33 -0.83
CA TYR A 43 30.40 17.12 -0.49
C TYR A 43 30.22 16.00 0.55
N PRO A 44 30.62 16.25 1.81
CA PRO A 44 30.55 15.23 2.88
C PRO A 44 29.12 14.77 3.22
N LEU A 45 28.11 15.60 3.03
CA LEU A 45 26.72 15.27 3.38
C LEU A 45 26.01 14.41 2.34
N THR A 46 26.56 14.29 1.12
CA THR A 46 25.97 13.49 0.04
C THR A 46 26.67 12.16 -0.21
N ILE A 47 27.61 11.78 0.66
CA ILE A 47 28.36 10.50 0.55
C ILE A 47 27.42 9.32 0.49
N GLY A 48 27.69 8.40 -0.45
CA GLY A 48 26.90 7.17 -0.64
C GLY A 48 25.56 7.38 -1.33
N GLN A 49 25.23 8.61 -1.71
CA GLN A 49 24.06 8.92 -2.53
C GLN A 49 24.43 8.92 -4.02
N LYS A 50 23.43 8.69 -4.87
CA LYS A 50 23.62 8.96 -6.31
C LYS A 50 23.87 10.44 -6.51
N ALA A 51 24.97 10.79 -7.20
CA ALA A 51 25.31 12.18 -7.50
C ALA A 51 24.15 12.91 -8.17
N ASN A 52 23.79 14.06 -7.61
CA ASN A 52 22.74 14.91 -8.15
C ASN A 52 23.08 16.38 -7.84
N LEU A 53 23.10 17.21 -8.87
CA LEU A 53 23.50 18.63 -8.78
C LEU A 53 22.73 19.40 -7.70
N TYR A 54 21.41 19.23 -7.60
CA TYR A 54 20.64 19.99 -6.62
C TYR A 54 21.07 19.68 -5.17
N LYS A 55 21.44 18.42 -4.84
CA LYS A 55 21.92 18.04 -3.52
C LYS A 55 23.26 18.72 -3.19
N CYS A 56 24.16 18.76 -4.16
CA CYS A 56 25.46 19.44 -4.03
C CYS A 56 25.29 20.97 -3.91
N ILE A 57 24.38 21.58 -4.68
CA ILE A 57 24.06 23.01 -4.58
C ILE A 57 23.47 23.32 -3.21
N LEU A 58 22.56 22.50 -2.72
CA LEU A 58 21.95 22.64 -1.39
C LEU A 58 23.02 22.55 -0.29
N GLU A 59 23.90 21.55 -0.32
CA GLU A 59 25.00 21.41 0.64
C GLU A 59 25.94 22.61 0.60
N ASN A 60 26.35 23.04 -0.60
CA ASN A 60 27.24 24.19 -0.76
C ASN A 60 26.60 25.50 -0.25
N SER A 61 25.27 25.62 -0.38
CA SER A 61 24.55 26.83 0.08
C SER A 61 24.64 27.04 1.59
N PHE A 62 24.84 25.98 2.38
CA PHE A 62 25.01 26.09 3.83
C PHE A 62 26.29 26.85 4.24
N SER A 63 27.32 26.80 3.41
CA SER A 63 28.56 27.54 3.65
C SER A 63 28.49 29.02 3.21
N LEU A 64 27.47 29.38 2.43
CA LEU A 64 27.32 30.74 1.87
C LEU A 64 26.36 31.61 2.68
N ILE A 65 25.54 30.99 3.54
CA ILE A 65 24.53 31.70 4.34
C ILE A 65 25.14 32.29 5.61
N SER A 66 24.80 33.54 5.91
CA SER A 66 25.08 34.12 7.23
C SER A 66 24.10 33.63 8.29
N SER A 67 24.40 33.84 9.57
CA SER A 67 23.57 33.43 10.71
C SER A 67 22.15 33.97 10.67
N ASP A 68 21.96 35.14 10.08
CA ASP A 68 20.68 35.87 9.93
C ASP A 68 20.15 35.87 8.49
N GLY A 69 20.85 35.18 7.57
CA GLY A 69 20.49 35.08 6.17
C GLY A 69 19.39 34.04 5.90
N PHE A 70 18.84 34.12 4.68
CA PHE A 70 17.88 33.12 4.17
C PHE A 70 18.28 32.67 2.77
N ILE A 71 17.98 31.40 2.50
CA ILE A 71 18.13 30.77 1.18
C ILE A 71 16.75 30.25 0.75
N GLY A 72 16.32 30.61 -0.47
CA GLY A 72 15.16 30.06 -1.12
C GLY A 72 15.57 29.13 -2.26
N LEU A 73 15.16 27.86 -2.21
CA LEU A 73 15.47 26.86 -3.23
C LEU A 73 14.20 26.13 -3.68
N LEU A 74 14.16 25.79 -4.98
CA LEU A 74 13.19 24.91 -5.56
C LEU A 74 13.91 23.69 -6.12
N HIS A 75 13.55 22.50 -5.65
CA HIS A 75 14.21 21.26 -6.05
C HIS A 75 13.32 20.02 -5.82
N PRO A 76 13.70 18.83 -6.36
CA PRO A 76 12.99 17.56 -6.10
C PRO A 76 12.97 17.19 -4.62
N GLU A 77 11.91 16.48 -4.19
CA GLU A 77 11.67 16.07 -2.80
C GLU A 77 12.52 14.88 -2.31
N SER A 78 13.34 14.29 -3.17
CA SER A 78 14.05 13.04 -2.86
C SER A 78 15.04 13.11 -1.68
N ILE A 79 15.43 14.29 -1.21
CA ILE A 79 16.25 14.41 0.01
C ILE A 79 15.51 13.89 1.26
N TYR A 80 14.19 13.99 1.28
CA TYR A 80 13.37 13.66 2.44
C TYR A 80 13.09 12.16 2.57
N ASP A 81 13.22 11.37 1.50
CA ASP A 81 12.94 9.93 1.51
C ASP A 81 14.14 9.04 1.15
N ASP A 82 15.25 9.61 0.63
CA ASP A 82 16.46 8.88 0.27
C ASP A 82 17.05 8.15 1.49
N PRO A 83 17.17 6.82 1.47
CA PRO A 83 17.74 6.06 2.60
C PRO A 83 19.16 6.49 2.99
N ASN A 84 19.95 6.93 2.00
CA ASN A 84 21.33 7.39 2.19
C ASN A 84 21.42 8.91 2.46
N GLY A 85 20.28 9.62 2.40
CA GLY A 85 20.22 11.08 2.58
C GLY A 85 20.26 11.58 4.03
N LYS A 86 20.45 10.68 5.00
CA LYS A 86 20.39 11.00 6.43
C LYS A 86 21.27 12.19 6.86
N PRO A 87 22.57 12.28 6.49
CA PRO A 87 23.41 13.40 6.89
C PRO A 87 22.91 14.75 6.35
N LEU A 88 22.57 14.79 5.07
CA LEU A 88 22.07 16.02 4.43
C LEU A 88 20.71 16.44 5.04
N ARG A 89 19.82 15.49 5.29
CA ARG A 89 18.49 15.72 5.85
C ARG A 89 18.58 16.31 7.28
N LYS A 90 19.50 15.82 8.10
CA LYS A 90 19.76 16.37 9.43
C LYS A 90 20.09 17.86 9.36
N GLU A 91 21.01 18.24 8.49
CA GLU A 91 21.42 19.64 8.31
C GLU A 91 20.28 20.51 7.76
N VAL A 92 19.47 19.98 6.86
CA VAL A 92 18.28 20.65 6.34
C VAL A 92 17.30 20.94 7.47
N PHE A 93 16.94 19.95 8.31
CA PHE A 93 15.98 20.17 9.39
C PHE A 93 16.38 21.25 10.39
N GLN A 94 17.69 21.39 10.66
CA GLN A 94 18.20 22.41 11.54
C GLN A 94 18.17 23.83 10.94
N ARG A 95 17.94 23.95 9.62
CA ARG A 95 17.91 25.23 8.91
C ARG A 95 16.55 25.58 8.33
N LEU A 96 15.66 24.62 8.21
CA LEU A 96 14.37 24.79 7.55
C LEU A 96 13.48 25.77 8.32
N VAL A 97 12.90 26.74 7.62
CA VAL A 97 11.91 27.71 8.11
C VAL A 97 10.55 27.43 7.50
N TYR A 98 10.52 27.23 6.18
CA TYR A 98 9.32 26.86 5.43
C TYR A 98 9.64 25.74 4.46
N HIS A 99 8.69 24.82 4.34
CA HIS A 99 8.70 23.75 3.36
C HIS A 99 7.35 23.65 2.67
N PHE A 100 7.31 23.85 1.36
CA PHE A 100 6.09 23.80 0.56
C PHE A 100 6.23 22.74 -0.51
N GLN A 101 5.57 21.57 -0.29
CA GLN A 101 5.64 20.43 -1.19
C GLN A 101 4.55 20.46 -2.24
N PHE A 102 4.94 20.42 -3.49
CA PHE A 102 4.08 20.36 -4.66
C PHE A 102 4.08 18.97 -5.31
N THR A 103 2.96 18.64 -5.94
CA THR A 103 2.88 17.58 -6.95
C THR A 103 2.49 18.21 -8.29
N ASN A 104 3.17 17.83 -9.37
CA ASN A 104 3.04 18.48 -10.68
C ASN A 104 1.75 18.13 -11.45
N GLU A 105 0.71 17.69 -10.76
CA GLU A 105 -0.54 17.20 -11.36
C GLU A 105 -1.27 18.24 -12.23
N LEU A 106 -1.12 19.52 -11.92
CA LEU A 106 -1.62 20.63 -12.76
C LEU A 106 -0.59 21.15 -13.78
N SER A 107 0.50 20.37 -13.99
CA SER A 107 1.53 20.66 -15.00
C SER A 107 2.12 22.06 -14.93
N LEU A 108 2.40 22.56 -13.70
CA LEU A 108 3.11 23.84 -13.50
C LEU A 108 4.48 23.82 -14.20
N PHE A 109 5.08 22.64 -14.33
CA PHE A 109 6.25 22.36 -15.15
C PHE A 109 5.87 21.37 -16.24
N SER A 110 5.62 21.86 -17.46
CA SER A 110 5.12 21.08 -18.59
C SER A 110 6.06 19.93 -19.02
N GLU A 111 7.34 20.05 -18.80
CA GLU A 111 8.36 19.05 -19.17
C GLU A 111 8.60 17.99 -18.09
N VAL A 112 7.99 18.18 -16.90
CA VAL A 112 8.14 17.28 -15.75
C VAL A 112 6.92 16.39 -15.65
N HIS A 113 7.15 15.09 -15.39
CA HIS A 113 6.06 14.11 -15.24
C HIS A 113 5.06 14.56 -14.16
N HIS A 114 3.76 14.43 -14.42
CA HIS A 114 2.70 14.94 -13.54
C HIS A 114 2.75 14.42 -12.09
N CYS A 115 3.20 13.19 -11.86
CA CYS A 115 3.35 12.63 -10.49
C CYS A 115 4.62 13.08 -9.76
N THR A 116 5.45 13.94 -10.37
CA THR A 116 6.71 14.36 -9.73
C THR A 116 6.46 15.31 -8.58
N LYS A 117 7.07 15.00 -7.43
CA LYS A 117 7.07 15.87 -6.26
C LYS A 117 8.31 16.76 -6.26
N TYR A 118 8.10 18.04 -5.97
CA TYR A 118 9.15 19.04 -5.79
C TYR A 118 8.75 20.00 -4.66
N GLY A 119 9.70 20.67 -4.07
CA GLY A 119 9.46 21.57 -2.94
C GLY A 119 10.13 22.93 -3.10
N ILE A 120 9.46 23.95 -2.56
CA ILE A 120 10.05 25.23 -2.25
C ILE A 120 10.51 25.16 -0.79
N GLN A 121 11.78 25.46 -0.55
CA GLN A 121 12.37 25.44 0.78
C GLN A 121 12.97 26.80 1.10
N ILE A 122 12.62 27.31 2.27
CA ILE A 122 13.26 28.49 2.84
C ILE A 122 14.10 28.01 4.03
N LEU A 123 15.41 28.22 3.92
CA LEU A 123 16.39 27.84 4.92
C LEU A 123 17.00 29.09 5.57
N SER A 124 17.32 29.03 6.84
CA SER A 124 18.07 30.05 7.58
C SER A 124 19.47 29.53 7.92
N GLY A 125 20.25 30.32 8.65
CA GLY A 125 21.40 29.83 9.37
C GLY A 125 21.00 28.68 10.32
N GLU A 126 21.97 27.93 10.80
CA GLU A 126 21.74 26.78 11.70
C GLU A 126 21.05 27.23 12.99
N LYS A 127 20.00 26.51 13.37
CA LYS A 127 19.21 26.75 14.59
C LYS A 127 19.56 25.73 15.66
N GLU A 128 19.43 26.12 16.92
CA GLU A 128 19.61 25.21 18.07
C GLU A 128 18.49 24.16 18.16
N SER A 129 17.29 24.50 17.68
CA SER A 129 16.12 23.61 17.70
C SER A 129 15.44 23.59 16.32
N VAL A 130 14.81 22.44 16.00
CA VAL A 130 13.98 22.32 14.82
C VAL A 130 12.67 23.05 15.06
N ASP A 131 12.36 23.95 14.14
CA ASP A 131 11.12 24.73 14.15
C ASP A 131 10.84 25.24 12.73
N PHE A 132 9.89 24.58 12.03
CA PHE A 132 9.51 24.98 10.67
C PHE A 132 8.04 24.70 10.38
N LEU A 133 7.49 25.45 9.45
CA LEU A 133 6.14 25.25 8.93
C LEU A 133 6.18 24.55 7.57
N SER A 134 5.29 23.59 7.37
CA SER A 134 5.20 22.86 6.11
C SER A 134 3.77 22.77 5.61
N ILE A 135 3.61 22.83 4.28
CA ILE A 135 2.34 22.54 3.59
C ILE A 135 2.63 21.52 2.50
N HIS A 136 1.92 20.41 2.53
CA HIS A 136 2.10 19.32 1.57
C HIS A 136 0.91 19.18 0.61
N ASN A 137 1.13 18.42 -0.46
CA ASN A 137 0.14 18.18 -1.51
C ASN A 137 -0.42 19.47 -2.09
N LEU A 138 0.46 20.40 -2.40
CA LEU A 138 0.14 21.64 -3.10
C LEU A 138 0.09 21.39 -4.62
N PHE A 139 -0.87 22.03 -5.29
CA PHE A 139 -1.04 21.98 -6.74
C PHE A 139 -0.91 23.35 -7.38
N THR A 140 -1.10 24.44 -6.61
CA THR A 140 -0.89 25.84 -7.04
C THR A 140 -0.18 26.64 -5.94
N PRO A 141 0.65 27.63 -6.30
CA PRO A 141 1.31 28.50 -5.30
C PRO A 141 0.34 29.35 -4.49
N SER A 142 -0.77 29.80 -5.09
CA SER A 142 -1.78 30.66 -4.42
C SER A 142 -2.40 30.01 -3.18
N THR A 143 -2.41 28.69 -3.09
CA THR A 143 -2.89 27.95 -1.91
C THR A 143 -2.06 28.26 -0.67
N ILE A 144 -0.76 28.58 -0.80
CA ILE A 144 0.12 28.88 0.33
C ILE A 144 -0.38 30.12 1.07
N ASP A 145 -0.47 31.25 0.36
CA ASP A 145 -0.89 32.52 0.96
C ASP A 145 -2.30 32.43 1.53
N ALA A 146 -3.18 31.74 0.81
CA ALA A 146 -4.55 31.51 1.26
C ALA A 146 -4.63 30.66 2.53
N CYS A 147 -3.75 29.64 2.72
CA CYS A 147 -3.67 28.88 3.96
C CYS A 147 -3.25 29.73 5.16
N PHE A 148 -2.27 30.63 4.97
CA PHE A 148 -1.84 31.52 6.04
C PHE A 148 -2.91 32.59 6.39
N ALA A 149 -3.71 33.02 5.40
CA ALA A 149 -4.80 33.97 5.60
C ALA A 149 -6.09 33.34 6.16
N HIS A 150 -6.22 32.01 6.14
CA HIS A 150 -7.42 31.30 6.54
C HIS A 150 -7.66 31.37 8.06
N ASP A 151 -8.89 31.62 8.48
CA ASP A 151 -9.28 31.77 9.89
C ASP A 151 -9.31 30.47 10.69
N GLY A 152 -9.28 29.32 10.03
CA GLY A 152 -9.31 27.98 10.64
C GLY A 152 -10.70 27.39 10.83
N HIS A 153 -11.77 28.11 10.46
CA HIS A 153 -13.14 27.62 10.55
C HIS A 153 -13.51 26.72 9.35
N GLY A 154 -14.43 25.78 9.57
CA GLY A 154 -14.90 24.83 8.57
C GLY A 154 -14.07 23.54 8.49
N GLN A 155 -14.42 22.68 7.54
CA GLN A 155 -13.70 21.43 7.31
C GLN A 155 -12.47 21.67 6.43
N CYS A 156 -11.36 21.05 6.81
CA CYS A 156 -10.20 20.94 5.93
C CYS A 156 -10.48 19.89 4.86
N GLY A 157 -10.68 20.30 3.63
CA GLY A 157 -10.92 19.37 2.53
C GLY A 157 -9.79 18.35 2.33
N GLY A 158 -10.08 17.27 1.62
CA GLY A 158 -9.11 16.23 1.27
C GLY A 158 -8.15 16.63 0.16
N ILE A 159 -7.38 15.66 -0.34
CA ILE A 159 -6.43 15.85 -1.47
C ILE A 159 -7.17 16.14 -2.78
N LYS A 160 -8.40 15.66 -2.91
CA LYS A 160 -9.32 16.00 -3.99
C LYS A 160 -10.54 16.70 -3.42
N ASP A 161 -11.18 17.54 -4.25
CA ASP A 161 -12.46 18.16 -3.95
C ASP A 161 -13.64 17.20 -4.22
N GLU A 162 -14.86 17.64 -3.96
CA GLU A 162 -16.08 16.85 -4.12
C GLU A 162 -16.35 16.47 -5.60
N GLU A 163 -15.84 17.24 -6.54
CA GLU A 163 -15.91 16.98 -7.98
C GLU A 163 -14.81 16.04 -8.48
N GLY A 164 -13.87 15.66 -7.60
CA GLY A 164 -12.76 14.77 -7.92
C GLY A 164 -11.56 15.47 -8.57
N HIS A 165 -11.53 16.80 -8.62
CA HIS A 165 -10.36 17.57 -9.05
C HIS A 165 -9.30 17.63 -7.94
N TRP A 166 -8.07 18.00 -8.30
CA TRP A 166 -7.02 18.26 -7.32
C TRP A 166 -7.37 19.49 -6.48
N ASN A 167 -7.46 19.30 -5.16
CA ASN A 167 -7.94 20.32 -4.25
C ASN A 167 -6.92 21.45 -4.08
N VAL A 168 -7.29 22.64 -4.54
CA VAL A 168 -6.51 23.89 -4.40
C VAL A 168 -7.03 24.78 -3.28
N ASN A 169 -8.08 24.38 -2.58
CA ASN A 169 -8.67 25.16 -1.49
C ASN A 169 -7.72 25.23 -0.30
N ALA A 170 -7.76 26.38 0.36
CA ALA A 170 -6.95 26.66 1.50
C ALA A 170 -7.65 26.28 2.79
N HIS A 171 -6.88 25.89 3.80
CA HIS A 171 -7.32 25.79 5.18
C HIS A 171 -6.16 25.94 6.14
N ARG A 172 -6.38 26.56 7.31
CA ARG A 172 -5.32 26.78 8.32
C ARG A 172 -4.69 25.45 8.78
N LYS A 173 -5.46 24.39 8.91
CA LYS A 173 -5.00 23.04 9.30
C LYS A 173 -4.08 22.38 8.28
N ARG A 174 -3.97 22.89 7.05
CA ARG A 174 -2.97 22.41 6.08
C ARG A 174 -1.55 22.84 6.44
N ILE A 175 -1.40 23.86 7.30
CA ILE A 175 -0.10 24.28 7.81
C ILE A 175 0.27 23.34 8.95
N VAL A 176 1.27 22.49 8.73
CA VAL A 176 1.81 21.57 9.74
C VAL A 176 3.04 22.21 10.36
N HIS A 177 3.04 22.36 11.67
CA HIS A 177 4.18 22.83 12.44
C HIS A 177 5.03 21.64 12.86
N PHE A 178 6.26 21.61 12.42
CA PHE A 178 7.24 20.58 12.76
C PHE A 178 8.24 21.11 13.77
N THR A 179 8.26 20.46 14.92
CA THR A 179 9.33 20.53 15.92
C THR A 179 10.03 19.17 16.02
N GLN A 180 10.94 19.05 16.94
CA GLN A 180 11.57 17.76 17.28
C GLN A 180 10.51 16.67 17.59
N ASN A 181 9.39 17.05 18.24
CA ASN A 181 8.36 16.08 18.66
C ASN A 181 7.64 15.47 17.45
N GLU A 182 7.22 16.27 16.49
CA GLU A 182 6.54 15.79 15.28
C GLU A 182 7.49 14.91 14.45
N LEU A 183 8.76 15.31 14.32
CA LEU A 183 9.76 14.47 13.65
C LEU A 183 10.00 13.14 14.40
N LEU A 184 9.97 13.15 15.74
CA LEU A 184 10.08 11.93 16.53
C LEU A 184 8.88 11.00 16.32
N VAL A 185 7.66 11.56 16.23
CA VAL A 185 6.47 10.78 15.86
C VAL A 185 6.66 10.09 14.51
N LEU A 186 7.14 10.82 13.49
CA LEU A 186 7.42 10.22 12.18
C LEU A 186 8.48 9.12 12.26
N SER A 187 9.56 9.36 13.02
CA SER A 187 10.65 8.38 13.19
C SER A 187 10.16 7.10 13.85
N LYS A 188 9.39 7.22 14.92
CA LYS A 188 8.79 6.07 15.61
C LYS A 188 7.79 5.32 14.72
N THR A 189 6.90 6.07 14.08
CA THR A 189 5.84 5.49 13.26
C THR A 189 6.39 4.73 12.04
N PHE A 190 7.39 5.29 11.35
CA PHE A 190 7.76 4.81 10.02
C PHE A 190 9.15 4.16 9.93
N GLU A 191 9.99 4.33 10.94
CA GLU A 191 11.38 3.85 10.93
C GLU A 191 11.74 3.01 12.15
N ASP A 192 10.79 2.84 13.11
CA ASP A 192 11.01 2.15 14.39
C ASP A 192 12.29 2.66 15.09
N SER A 193 12.41 3.99 15.17
CA SER A 193 13.61 4.67 15.64
C SER A 193 13.28 5.87 16.52
N ASP A 194 14.09 6.09 17.55
CA ASP A 194 14.06 7.30 18.38
C ASP A 194 14.94 8.45 17.82
N THR A 195 15.46 8.29 16.59
CA THR A 195 16.38 9.25 15.98
C THR A 195 15.65 10.20 15.03
N TRP A 196 15.05 11.26 15.56
CA TRP A 196 14.30 12.25 14.77
C TRP A 196 15.17 13.01 13.75
N GLN A 197 16.46 13.23 14.04
CA GLN A 197 17.38 14.04 13.22
C GLN A 197 17.52 13.55 11.78
N THR A 198 17.33 12.26 11.57
CA THR A 198 17.52 11.63 10.26
C THR A 198 16.25 11.03 9.69
N THR A 199 15.10 11.28 10.35
CA THR A 199 13.81 10.74 9.91
C THR A 199 13.41 11.24 8.52
N LYS A 200 12.60 10.46 7.84
CA LYS A 200 11.99 10.88 6.57
C LYS A 200 10.86 11.86 6.83
N LEU A 201 10.73 12.85 5.95
CA LEU A 201 9.59 13.75 5.97
C LEU A 201 8.53 13.21 5.01
N VAL A 202 7.40 12.74 5.55
CA VAL A 202 6.26 12.24 4.77
C VAL A 202 5.28 13.36 4.46
N SER A 203 4.48 13.18 3.41
CA SER A 203 3.48 14.20 3.01
C SER A 203 2.27 14.17 3.96
N ILE A 204 2.13 15.17 4.81
CA ILE A 204 1.02 15.33 5.75
C ILE A 204 0.09 16.44 5.26
N HIS A 205 -1.11 16.08 4.85
CA HIS A 205 -2.07 17.03 4.26
C HIS A 205 -2.74 17.95 5.28
N ASN A 206 -2.93 17.47 6.50
CA ASN A 206 -3.63 18.14 7.60
C ASN A 206 -2.85 17.91 8.91
N SER A 207 -2.70 18.95 9.73
CA SER A 207 -1.98 18.90 11.01
C SER A 207 -2.54 17.85 11.98
N ASP A 208 -3.84 17.56 11.94
CA ASP A 208 -4.48 16.56 12.80
C ASP A 208 -3.98 15.12 12.50
N ILE A 209 -3.43 14.89 11.31
CA ILE A 209 -2.82 13.59 10.95
C ILE A 209 -1.64 13.24 11.86
N VAL A 210 -0.92 14.23 12.39
CA VAL A 210 0.20 13.97 13.31
C VAL A 210 -0.27 13.30 14.59
N SER A 211 -1.44 13.70 15.13
CA SER A 211 -2.02 13.06 16.32
C SER A 211 -2.41 11.61 16.05
N ILE A 212 -2.99 11.33 14.89
CA ILE A 212 -3.34 9.98 14.44
C ILE A 212 -2.08 9.09 14.35
N LEU A 213 -1.02 9.61 13.72
CA LEU A 213 0.26 8.90 13.62
C LEU A 213 0.89 8.67 15.00
N SER A 214 0.76 9.62 15.92
CA SER A 214 1.20 9.48 17.30
C SER A 214 0.47 8.34 18.02
N ASN A 215 -0.86 8.22 17.85
CA ASN A 215 -1.65 7.13 18.41
C ASN A 215 -1.22 5.77 17.85
N ILE A 216 -1.01 5.67 16.53
CA ILE A 216 -0.54 4.42 15.89
C ILE A 216 0.87 4.06 16.36
N SER A 217 1.81 5.02 16.42
CA SER A 217 3.19 4.77 16.89
C SER A 217 3.27 4.47 18.38
N GLY A 218 2.30 4.94 19.15
CA GLY A 218 2.15 4.63 20.57
C GLY A 218 1.56 3.24 20.87
N PHE A 219 1.20 2.47 19.84
CA PHE A 219 0.68 1.12 20.03
C PHE A 219 1.76 0.22 20.64
N LYS A 220 1.37 -0.58 21.63
CA LYS A 220 2.34 -1.23 22.53
C LYS A 220 3.14 -2.36 21.91
N SER A 221 2.64 -2.99 20.85
CA SER A 221 3.32 -4.10 20.19
C SER A 221 3.13 -4.09 18.68
N HIS A 222 4.12 -4.60 17.98
CA HIS A 222 4.23 -4.57 16.52
C HIS A 222 4.54 -5.98 16.00
N VAL A 223 4.42 -6.17 14.70
CA VAL A 223 4.72 -7.46 14.04
C VAL A 223 6.13 -7.96 14.39
N SER A 224 7.12 -7.06 14.52
CA SER A 224 8.49 -7.40 14.91
C SER A 224 8.63 -8.06 16.27
N ASP A 225 7.66 -7.85 17.18
CA ASP A 225 7.66 -8.45 18.52
C ASP A 225 7.22 -9.91 18.52
N TYR A 226 6.65 -10.39 17.42
CA TYR A 226 6.11 -11.73 17.28
C TYR A 226 6.95 -12.58 16.32
N LYS A 227 6.99 -13.88 16.58
CA LYS A 227 7.66 -14.82 15.68
C LYS A 227 6.89 -14.91 14.37
N HIS A 228 7.46 -14.35 13.32
CA HIS A 228 6.88 -14.34 11.98
C HIS A 228 7.94 -14.67 10.93
N MET A 229 7.49 -14.98 9.73
CA MET A 229 8.35 -15.12 8.55
C MET A 229 7.74 -14.32 7.40
N CYS A 230 8.57 -13.49 6.77
CA CYS A 230 8.19 -12.67 5.64
C CYS A 230 8.91 -13.17 4.37
N SER A 231 8.18 -13.27 3.26
CA SER A 231 8.73 -13.67 1.97
C SER A 231 8.32 -12.71 0.86
N VAL A 232 9.28 -12.27 0.05
CA VAL A 232 9.04 -11.47 -1.15
C VAL A 232 8.66 -12.32 -2.37
N GLY A 233 8.56 -13.65 -2.20
CA GLY A 233 8.25 -14.57 -3.26
C GLY A 233 9.41 -14.77 -4.26
N MET A 234 9.09 -15.35 -5.40
CA MET A 234 10.04 -15.61 -6.48
C MET A 234 10.16 -14.39 -7.39
N ASP A 235 11.38 -13.98 -7.71
CA ASP A 235 11.60 -13.06 -8.82
C ASP A 235 11.22 -13.74 -10.14
N GLU A 236 10.23 -13.20 -10.85
CA GLU A 236 9.69 -13.79 -12.07
C GLU A 236 10.78 -14.00 -13.14
N THR A 237 11.52 -12.94 -13.44
CA THR A 237 12.50 -12.95 -14.53
C THR A 237 13.66 -13.91 -14.23
N ALA A 238 14.19 -13.84 -13.02
CA ALA A 238 15.29 -14.71 -12.61
C ALA A 238 14.85 -16.18 -12.52
N SER A 239 13.66 -16.45 -11.97
CA SER A 239 13.15 -17.82 -11.83
C SER A 239 12.81 -18.47 -13.17
N CYS A 240 12.27 -17.73 -14.13
CA CYS A 240 12.06 -18.21 -15.50
C CYS A 240 13.39 -18.49 -16.20
N LYS A 241 14.38 -17.58 -16.10
CA LYS A 241 15.70 -17.78 -16.71
C LYS A 241 16.47 -18.98 -16.13
N LYS A 242 16.29 -19.26 -14.84
CA LYS A 242 16.91 -20.40 -14.16
C LYS A 242 16.16 -21.72 -14.36
N GLY A 243 15.03 -21.73 -15.06
CA GLY A 243 14.23 -22.92 -15.28
C GLY A 243 13.49 -23.41 -14.02
N HIS A 244 13.20 -22.54 -13.05
CA HIS A 244 12.44 -22.91 -11.86
C HIS A 244 10.94 -22.94 -12.16
N ILE A 245 10.44 -21.93 -12.87
CA ILE A 245 9.06 -21.80 -13.30
C ILE A 245 9.00 -21.41 -14.78
N SER A 246 7.88 -21.69 -15.43
CA SER A 246 7.53 -21.15 -16.74
C SER A 246 6.32 -20.26 -16.65
N ARG A 247 6.28 -19.20 -17.50
CA ARG A 247 5.10 -18.36 -17.67
C ARG A 247 4.14 -19.06 -18.63
N ASN A 248 3.19 -19.79 -18.06
CA ASN A 248 2.18 -20.54 -18.79
C ASN A 248 0.90 -20.59 -17.96
N VAL A 249 -0.21 -20.09 -18.52
CA VAL A 249 -1.51 -20.15 -17.83
C VAL A 249 -1.97 -21.59 -17.74
N CYS A 250 -2.24 -22.05 -16.53
CA CYS A 250 -2.69 -23.41 -16.27
C CYS A 250 -3.62 -23.49 -15.06
N MET A 251 -4.36 -24.62 -14.96
CA MET A 251 -5.00 -25.02 -13.73
C MET A 251 -3.95 -25.69 -12.83
N PRO A 252 -3.69 -25.13 -11.63
CA PRO A 252 -2.65 -25.69 -10.75
C PRO A 252 -3.12 -26.97 -10.07
N ASN A 253 -2.22 -27.95 -9.94
CA ASN A 253 -2.40 -29.07 -9.04
C ASN A 253 -1.92 -28.69 -7.63
N TRP A 254 -2.84 -28.57 -6.67
CA TRP A 254 -2.52 -28.20 -5.30
C TRP A 254 -1.69 -29.25 -4.55
N GLU A 255 -1.86 -30.53 -4.85
CA GLU A 255 -1.07 -31.61 -4.23
C GLU A 255 0.42 -31.51 -4.63
N ASN A 256 0.67 -30.95 -5.81
CA ASN A 256 2.01 -30.69 -6.31
C ASN A 256 2.53 -29.28 -6.01
N TYR A 257 1.81 -28.49 -5.20
CA TYR A 257 2.19 -27.11 -4.85
C TYR A 257 2.30 -26.17 -6.08
N GLU A 258 1.52 -26.44 -7.12
CA GLU A 258 1.62 -25.68 -8.39
C GLU A 258 0.92 -24.32 -8.34
N MET A 259 0.14 -24.01 -7.27
CA MET A 259 -0.49 -22.72 -7.18
C MET A 259 0.53 -21.63 -6.87
N ILE A 260 0.71 -20.71 -7.82
CA ILE A 260 1.60 -19.56 -7.72
C ILE A 260 0.76 -18.28 -7.88
N TYR A 261 0.61 -17.54 -6.80
CA TYR A 261 -0.15 -16.30 -6.81
C TYR A 261 0.65 -15.15 -7.48
N SER A 262 -0.08 -14.26 -8.13
CA SER A 262 0.38 -12.95 -8.57
C SER A 262 -0.57 -11.86 -8.08
N GLY A 263 -0.15 -10.60 -8.09
CA GLY A 263 -0.92 -9.49 -7.51
C GLY A 263 -2.42 -9.47 -7.83
N PRO A 264 -2.85 -9.65 -9.10
CA PRO A 264 -4.28 -9.61 -9.45
C PRO A 264 -5.16 -10.68 -8.80
N HIS A 265 -4.59 -11.80 -8.32
CA HIS A 265 -5.39 -12.86 -7.67
C HIS A 265 -6.02 -12.43 -6.35
N ILE A 266 -5.44 -11.45 -5.65
CA ILE A 266 -5.88 -11.04 -4.33
C ILE A 266 -6.36 -9.59 -4.33
N TYR A 267 -7.30 -9.30 -3.43
CA TYR A 267 -7.71 -7.94 -3.07
C TYR A 267 -7.98 -7.88 -1.58
N VAL A 268 -8.48 -6.76 -1.06
CA VAL A 268 -8.74 -6.58 0.38
C VAL A 268 -9.69 -7.66 0.89
N GLY A 269 -9.20 -8.52 1.78
CA GLY A 269 -9.94 -9.63 2.35
C GLY A 269 -10.44 -10.68 1.33
N ASN A 270 -9.92 -10.68 0.10
CA ASN A 270 -10.37 -11.59 -0.96
C ASN A 270 -9.19 -12.33 -1.62
N PRO A 271 -8.97 -13.61 -1.30
CA PRO A 271 -7.90 -14.43 -1.89
C PRO A 271 -8.24 -14.98 -3.28
N LEU A 272 -9.48 -14.83 -3.75
CA LEU A 272 -9.97 -15.25 -5.05
C LEU A 272 -10.63 -14.06 -5.79
N TYR A 273 -9.87 -12.97 -5.95
CA TYR A 273 -10.39 -11.76 -6.56
C TYR A 273 -10.48 -11.86 -8.07
N LYS A 274 -9.40 -12.24 -8.72
CA LYS A 274 -9.32 -12.41 -10.18
C LYS A 274 -8.51 -13.64 -10.54
N MET A 275 -8.76 -14.17 -11.72
CA MET A 275 -7.95 -15.24 -12.32
C MET A 275 -7.49 -14.85 -13.74
N PRO A 276 -6.30 -15.29 -14.20
CA PRO A 276 -5.86 -15.02 -15.54
C PRO A 276 -6.76 -15.72 -16.58
N ARG A 277 -6.99 -15.04 -17.70
CA ARG A 277 -7.60 -15.64 -18.89
C ARG A 277 -6.68 -16.74 -19.44
N THR A 278 -7.21 -17.60 -20.29
CA THR A 278 -6.41 -18.67 -20.94
C THR A 278 -5.21 -18.13 -21.71
N ILE A 279 -5.33 -16.91 -22.27
CA ILE A 279 -4.24 -16.12 -22.81
C ILE A 279 -4.10 -14.89 -21.92
N CYS A 280 -2.96 -14.76 -21.24
CA CYS A 280 -2.69 -13.66 -20.31
C CYS A 280 -1.31 -13.07 -20.59
N GLN A 281 -1.27 -11.92 -21.22
CA GLN A 281 -0.05 -11.18 -21.57
C GLN A 281 0.09 -9.88 -20.80
N LEU A 282 -1.06 -9.24 -20.47
CA LEU A 282 -1.14 -7.95 -19.81
C LEU A 282 -1.89 -8.05 -18.48
N ASN A 283 -1.71 -7.06 -17.62
CA ASN A 283 -2.43 -6.98 -16.34
C ASN A 283 -3.96 -6.86 -16.50
N GLY A 284 -4.45 -6.46 -17.68
CA GLY A 284 -5.87 -6.44 -18.02
C GLY A 284 -6.47 -7.79 -18.39
N ASP A 285 -5.65 -8.83 -18.58
CA ASP A 285 -6.09 -10.16 -19.03
C ASP A 285 -6.49 -11.06 -17.85
N TYR A 286 -7.17 -10.47 -16.85
CA TYR A 286 -7.71 -11.17 -15.71
C TYR A 286 -9.21 -10.94 -15.61
N ASP A 287 -9.97 -12.03 -15.40
CA ASP A 287 -11.40 -11.99 -15.14
C ASP A 287 -11.68 -12.00 -13.63
N ILE A 288 -12.72 -11.26 -13.22
CA ILE A 288 -13.21 -11.28 -11.83
C ILE A 288 -13.86 -12.64 -11.56
N ILE A 289 -13.61 -13.18 -10.38
CA ILE A 289 -14.24 -14.41 -9.90
C ILE A 289 -15.52 -14.04 -9.17
N ASP A 290 -16.66 -14.53 -9.66
CA ASP A 290 -17.93 -14.43 -8.94
C ASP A 290 -17.96 -15.45 -7.80
N LEU A 291 -17.84 -14.97 -6.56
CA LEU A 291 -17.80 -15.81 -5.37
C LEU A 291 -19.13 -16.53 -5.09
N GLU A 292 -20.25 -16.06 -5.63
CA GLU A 292 -21.56 -16.72 -5.50
C GLU A 292 -21.66 -17.95 -6.41
N GLN A 293 -20.88 -18.00 -7.49
CA GLN A 293 -20.92 -19.08 -8.49
C GLN A 293 -19.85 -20.15 -8.27
N ILE A 294 -18.89 -19.95 -7.37
CA ILE A 294 -17.85 -20.96 -7.12
C ILE A 294 -18.33 -22.04 -6.16
N ASN A 295 -17.87 -23.28 -6.38
CA ASN A 295 -18.09 -24.39 -5.45
C ASN A 295 -17.04 -24.42 -4.32
N SER A 296 -17.24 -25.30 -3.35
CA SER A 296 -16.36 -25.44 -2.19
C SER A 296 -14.91 -25.83 -2.55
N ASN A 297 -14.69 -26.51 -3.67
CA ASN A 297 -13.37 -26.99 -4.12
C ASN A 297 -12.76 -26.12 -5.23
N TYR A 298 -13.31 -24.92 -5.45
CA TYR A 298 -12.90 -24.07 -6.55
C TYR A 298 -11.38 -23.79 -6.53
N THR A 299 -10.80 -23.80 -7.73
CA THR A 299 -9.39 -23.50 -7.97
C THR A 299 -9.30 -22.46 -9.10
N ALA A 300 -8.60 -21.36 -8.83
CA ALA A 300 -8.31 -20.36 -9.86
C ALA A 300 -7.10 -20.80 -10.73
N ARG A 301 -7.09 -20.39 -12.00
CA ARG A 301 -5.91 -20.51 -12.84
C ARG A 301 -4.76 -19.66 -12.31
N THR A 302 -3.53 -20.07 -12.61
CA THR A 302 -2.30 -19.29 -12.38
C THR A 302 -1.60 -19.01 -13.70
N CYS A 303 -0.76 -17.95 -13.76
CA CYS A 303 0.09 -17.63 -14.91
C CYS A 303 1.41 -18.39 -14.92
N TYR A 304 1.69 -19.18 -13.89
CA TYR A 304 3.01 -19.79 -13.69
C TYR A 304 2.87 -21.26 -13.35
N LYS A 305 3.81 -22.05 -13.90
CA LYS A 305 3.94 -23.47 -13.61
C LYS A 305 5.37 -23.80 -13.17
N PRO A 306 5.58 -24.49 -12.03
CA PRO A 306 6.87 -25.08 -11.69
C PRO A 306 7.30 -26.07 -12.79
N ILE A 307 8.57 -26.02 -13.21
CA ILE A 307 9.13 -26.93 -14.24
C ILE A 307 10.28 -27.77 -13.70
N MET A 308 10.67 -27.56 -12.45
CA MET A 308 11.63 -28.38 -11.73
C MET A 308 10.95 -29.53 -10.97
N SER A 309 11.73 -30.46 -10.40
CA SER A 309 11.16 -31.53 -9.57
C SER A 309 10.42 -30.99 -8.35
N LEU A 310 9.43 -31.72 -7.86
CA LEU A 310 8.66 -31.31 -6.67
C LEU A 310 9.57 -31.15 -5.43
N SER A 311 10.59 -32.01 -5.28
CA SER A 311 11.54 -31.92 -4.18
C SER A 311 12.38 -30.64 -4.27
N ASP A 312 12.91 -30.33 -5.45
CA ASP A 312 13.73 -29.13 -5.66
C ASP A 312 12.88 -27.86 -5.52
N TYR A 313 11.62 -27.91 -5.99
CA TYR A 313 10.70 -26.80 -5.83
C TYR A 313 10.39 -26.50 -4.35
N LYS A 314 10.17 -27.54 -3.54
CA LYS A 314 9.97 -27.39 -2.10
C LYS A 314 11.21 -26.84 -1.39
N GLU A 315 12.40 -27.23 -1.82
CA GLU A 315 13.67 -26.68 -1.30
C GLU A 315 13.89 -25.22 -1.71
N LEU A 316 13.49 -24.86 -2.93
CA LEU A 316 13.55 -23.48 -3.39
C LEU A 316 12.71 -22.55 -2.51
N ILE A 317 11.53 -23.00 -2.10
CA ILE A 317 10.60 -22.24 -1.24
C ILE A 317 10.90 -22.60 0.22
N LYS A 318 12.03 -22.11 0.71
CA LYS A 318 12.49 -22.38 2.09
C LYS A 318 11.72 -21.58 3.12
N GLY A 319 11.56 -22.18 4.29
CA GLY A 319 11.12 -21.56 5.52
C GLY A 319 10.48 -22.59 6.43
N LEU A 320 11.01 -22.70 7.63
CA LEU A 320 10.44 -23.52 8.69
C LEU A 320 9.89 -22.61 9.78
N MET A 321 8.65 -22.86 10.17
CA MET A 321 8.05 -22.21 11.34
C MET A 321 7.60 -23.27 12.33
N VAL A 322 7.78 -22.98 13.61
CA VAL A 322 7.10 -23.70 14.68
C VAL A 322 5.73 -23.08 14.83
N ARG A 323 4.70 -23.90 14.70
CA ARG A 323 3.30 -23.50 14.85
C ARG A 323 2.66 -24.24 16.03
N GLN A 324 1.81 -23.54 16.76
CA GLN A 324 0.96 -24.12 17.79
C GLN A 324 -0.45 -24.24 17.25
N ASP A 325 -1.06 -25.43 17.40
CA ASP A 325 -2.47 -25.62 17.11
C ASP A 325 -3.36 -25.21 18.30
N LYS A 326 -4.67 -25.25 18.14
CA LYS A 326 -5.62 -24.83 19.18
C LYS A 326 -5.59 -25.71 20.46
N TYR A 327 -4.92 -26.86 20.42
CA TYR A 327 -4.72 -27.76 21.55
C TYR A 327 -3.36 -27.58 22.24
N GLY A 328 -2.55 -26.65 21.77
CA GLY A 328 -1.23 -26.39 22.34
C GLY A 328 -0.10 -27.26 21.79
N ASN A 329 -0.36 -28.11 20.78
CA ASN A 329 0.68 -28.93 20.16
C ASN A 329 1.58 -28.09 19.27
N LEU A 330 2.89 -28.28 19.37
CA LEU A 330 3.88 -27.63 18.53
C LEU A 330 4.15 -28.46 17.28
N THR A 331 3.92 -27.84 16.11
CA THR A 331 4.26 -28.45 14.82
C THR A 331 5.28 -27.60 14.08
N THR A 332 6.17 -28.24 13.33
CA THR A 332 7.11 -27.56 12.44
C THR A 332 6.62 -27.74 11.02
N THR A 333 6.24 -26.64 10.37
CA THR A 333 5.79 -26.63 8.97
C THR A 333 6.74 -25.84 8.09
N LYS A 334 6.89 -26.29 6.84
CA LYS A 334 7.54 -25.47 5.83
C LYS A 334 6.68 -24.25 5.51
N TRP A 335 7.29 -23.16 5.10
CA TRP A 335 6.56 -21.92 4.75
C TRP A 335 5.45 -22.17 3.72
N ILE A 336 5.67 -23.05 2.73
CA ILE A 336 4.67 -23.38 1.72
C ILE A 336 3.43 -24.07 2.31
N ASP A 337 3.60 -24.83 3.39
CA ASP A 337 2.53 -25.57 4.05
C ASP A 337 1.80 -24.73 5.12
N SER A 338 2.12 -23.44 5.21
CA SER A 338 1.47 -22.51 6.16
C SER A 338 0.45 -21.61 5.44
N TYR A 339 -0.58 -21.18 6.16
CA TYR A 339 -1.38 -20.03 5.74
C TYR A 339 -0.55 -18.76 5.84
N LYS A 340 -0.76 -17.81 4.94
CA LYS A 340 0.01 -16.57 4.83
C LYS A 340 -0.90 -15.41 4.48
N VAL A 341 -0.67 -14.25 5.04
CA VAL A 341 -1.27 -13.02 4.54
C VAL A 341 -0.40 -12.52 3.38
N GLY A 342 -0.93 -12.61 2.17
CA GLY A 342 -0.30 -12.02 0.99
C GLY A 342 -0.77 -10.59 0.79
N MET A 343 0.14 -9.67 0.53
CA MET A 343 -0.13 -8.27 0.22
C MET A 343 0.49 -7.90 -1.11
N ARG A 344 -0.21 -7.09 -1.93
CA ARG A 344 0.39 -6.59 -3.17
C ARG A 344 1.57 -5.69 -2.85
N VAL A 345 2.70 -5.92 -3.50
CA VAL A 345 3.92 -5.11 -3.32
C VAL A 345 3.74 -3.70 -3.85
N MET A 346 3.12 -3.55 -5.03
CA MET A 346 2.91 -2.24 -5.65
C MET A 346 1.69 -1.53 -5.03
N THR A 347 1.91 -0.36 -4.46
CA THR A 347 0.90 0.47 -3.77
C THR A 347 0.30 1.56 -4.65
N GLY A 348 0.80 1.72 -5.88
CA GLY A 348 0.34 2.78 -6.79
C GLY A 348 0.64 4.20 -6.30
N GLY A 349 1.59 4.36 -5.35
CA GLY A 349 1.91 5.68 -4.79
C GLY A 349 0.77 6.35 -4.03
N GLY A 350 -0.25 5.58 -3.62
CA GLY A 350 -1.41 6.09 -2.87
C GLY A 350 -2.52 6.71 -3.73
N SER A 351 -2.43 6.66 -5.07
CA SER A 351 -3.44 7.25 -5.97
C SER A 351 -4.66 6.35 -6.23
N GLY A 352 -4.60 5.07 -5.83
CA GLY A 352 -5.70 4.11 -6.02
C GLY A 352 -6.79 4.20 -4.96
N GLU A 353 -7.86 3.40 -5.15
CA GLU A 353 -8.93 3.19 -4.19
C GLU A 353 -8.39 2.70 -2.83
N ARG A 354 -7.58 1.63 -2.87
CA ARG A 354 -6.88 1.05 -1.72
C ARG A 354 -5.38 0.94 -2.04
N THR A 355 -4.55 1.24 -1.07
CA THR A 355 -3.08 1.15 -1.17
C THR A 355 -2.60 -0.19 -0.61
N LEU A 356 -3.07 -0.54 0.59
CA LEU A 356 -2.82 -1.82 1.22
C LEU A 356 -3.89 -2.82 0.78
N THR A 357 -3.49 -3.87 0.06
CA THR A 357 -4.41 -4.91 -0.41
C THR A 357 -3.88 -6.27 0.03
N GLY A 358 -4.51 -6.85 1.05
CA GLY A 358 -4.09 -8.11 1.64
C GLY A 358 -5.21 -9.12 1.75
N ALA A 359 -4.86 -10.42 1.62
CA ALA A 359 -5.75 -11.55 1.85
C ALA A 359 -4.97 -12.77 2.34
N ILE A 360 -5.67 -13.69 2.99
CA ILE A 360 -5.08 -14.94 3.47
C ILE A 360 -4.94 -15.91 2.29
N MET A 361 -3.72 -16.28 1.95
CA MET A 361 -3.41 -17.31 0.95
C MET A 361 -3.44 -18.70 1.59
N ALA A 362 -4.00 -19.66 0.89
CA ALA A 362 -4.12 -21.05 1.37
C ALA A 362 -2.74 -21.74 1.48
N LYS A 363 -2.70 -22.82 2.30
CA LYS A 363 -1.57 -23.76 2.36
C LYS A 363 -1.27 -24.34 0.98
N GLY A 364 -0.02 -24.66 0.70
CA GLY A 364 0.41 -25.23 -0.58
C GLY A 364 0.58 -24.24 -1.73
N ALA A 365 0.37 -22.95 -1.47
CA ALA A 365 0.52 -21.90 -2.47
C ALA A 365 1.79 -21.09 -2.25
N SER A 366 2.46 -20.75 -3.35
CA SER A 366 3.57 -19.79 -3.41
C SER A 366 3.15 -18.50 -4.12
N GLN A 367 4.07 -17.58 -4.31
CA GLN A 367 3.83 -16.31 -5.03
C GLN A 367 5.08 -15.84 -5.77
N ILE A 368 4.86 -15.00 -6.77
CA ILE A 368 5.92 -14.20 -7.39
C ILE A 368 6.08 -12.86 -6.68
N GLY A 369 7.16 -12.13 -6.98
CA GLY A 369 7.55 -10.86 -6.34
C GLY A 369 6.57 -9.69 -6.47
N THR A 370 5.40 -9.89 -7.06
CA THR A 370 4.28 -8.93 -7.01
C THR A 370 3.45 -9.02 -5.74
N ILE A 371 3.69 -10.04 -4.93
CA ILE A 371 3.10 -10.25 -3.60
C ILE A 371 4.22 -10.45 -2.58
N ILE A 372 4.14 -9.73 -1.47
CA ILE A 372 4.87 -10.02 -0.25
C ILE A 372 3.94 -10.76 0.71
N SER A 373 4.43 -11.80 1.37
CA SER A 373 3.61 -12.59 2.29
C SER A 373 4.22 -12.71 3.67
N VAL A 374 3.35 -12.79 4.67
CA VAL A 374 3.72 -12.94 6.08
C VAL A 374 2.96 -14.14 6.66
N THR A 375 3.66 -14.97 7.42
CA THR A 375 3.05 -16.06 8.21
C THR A 375 3.55 -16.00 9.65
N PHE A 376 2.71 -16.44 10.57
CA PHE A 376 2.97 -16.45 12.00
C PHE A 376 2.98 -17.87 12.53
N SER A 377 3.57 -18.10 13.71
CA SER A 377 3.52 -19.38 14.41
C SER A 377 2.14 -19.70 14.98
N ASP A 378 1.30 -18.66 15.12
CA ASP A 378 -0.04 -18.71 15.69
C ASP A 378 -1.08 -18.33 14.64
N SER A 379 -2.19 -19.11 14.53
CA SER A 379 -3.29 -18.84 13.59
C SER A 379 -4.11 -17.62 13.98
N GLU A 380 -4.27 -17.31 15.27
CA GLU A 380 -4.96 -16.11 15.72
C GLU A 380 -4.20 -14.86 15.31
N MET A 381 -2.87 -14.84 15.48
CA MET A 381 -2.01 -13.75 15.03
C MET A 381 -2.09 -13.54 13.52
N LEU A 382 -2.17 -14.64 12.76
CA LEU A 382 -2.36 -14.56 11.29
C LEU A 382 -3.69 -13.88 10.93
N VAL A 383 -4.77 -14.27 11.61
CA VAL A 383 -6.11 -13.72 11.34
C VAL A 383 -6.21 -12.28 11.82
N GLU A 384 -5.61 -11.95 12.98
CA GLU A 384 -5.51 -10.59 13.47
C GLU A 384 -4.80 -9.69 12.45
N PHE A 385 -3.61 -10.11 12.01
CA PHE A 385 -2.84 -9.38 11.00
C PHE A 385 -3.61 -9.21 9.69
N ALA A 386 -4.32 -10.26 9.24
CA ALA A 386 -5.16 -10.20 8.04
C ALA A 386 -6.31 -9.18 8.18
N GLY A 387 -6.96 -9.14 9.35
CA GLY A 387 -8.02 -8.18 9.63
C GLY A 387 -7.51 -6.74 9.68
N LEU A 388 -6.41 -6.52 10.39
CA LEU A 388 -5.78 -5.19 10.47
C LEU A 388 -5.31 -4.71 9.10
N THR A 389 -4.67 -5.57 8.28
CA THR A 389 -4.23 -5.20 6.91
C THR A 389 -5.38 -4.98 5.92
N ALA A 390 -6.59 -5.44 6.23
CA ALA A 390 -7.79 -5.14 5.46
C ALA A 390 -8.43 -3.80 5.83
N SER A 391 -8.03 -3.19 6.94
CA SER A 391 -8.64 -1.98 7.51
C SER A 391 -8.12 -0.68 6.89
N LEU A 392 -8.96 0.37 6.95
CA LEU A 392 -8.58 1.74 6.57
C LEU A 392 -7.45 2.33 7.43
N PRO A 393 -7.39 2.15 8.77
CA PRO A 393 -6.28 2.67 9.56
C PRO A 393 -4.89 2.19 9.09
N LEU A 394 -4.73 0.90 8.76
CA LEU A 394 -3.47 0.40 8.24
C LEU A 394 -3.22 0.80 6.78
N ASP A 395 -4.25 0.89 5.98
CA ASP A 395 -4.13 1.42 4.62
C ASP A 395 -3.72 2.90 4.63
N PHE A 396 -4.32 3.70 5.52
CA PHE A 396 -3.93 5.09 5.75
C PHE A 396 -2.45 5.21 6.14
N TYR A 397 -1.98 4.36 7.06
CA TYR A 397 -0.58 4.31 7.45
C TYR A 397 0.36 4.12 6.24
N ILE A 398 0.07 3.13 5.38
CA ILE A 398 0.88 2.87 4.18
C ILE A 398 0.74 3.99 3.15
N LYS A 399 -0.46 4.53 2.99
CA LYS A 399 -0.76 5.63 2.06
C LYS A 399 -0.01 6.90 2.44
N THR A 400 0.06 7.20 3.73
CA THR A 400 0.80 8.35 4.28
C THR A 400 2.31 8.22 4.04
N LEU A 401 2.86 7.00 4.07
CA LEU A 401 4.27 6.76 3.68
C LEU A 401 4.57 7.20 2.24
N GLY A 402 3.57 7.25 1.35
CA GLY A 402 3.73 7.68 -0.04
C GLY A 402 4.67 6.82 -0.88
N ARG A 403 4.99 5.60 -0.42
CA ARG A 403 5.88 4.68 -1.15
C ARG A 403 5.15 3.98 -2.27
N THR A 404 5.88 3.64 -3.31
CA THR A 404 5.36 2.88 -4.45
C THR A 404 5.38 1.36 -4.22
N HIS A 405 6.12 0.89 -3.20
CA HIS A 405 6.30 -0.53 -2.89
C HIS A 405 6.35 -0.77 -1.38
N ILE A 406 5.74 -1.87 -0.93
CA ILE A 406 5.85 -2.40 0.43
C ILE A 406 7.08 -3.31 0.50
N HIS A 407 7.91 -3.11 1.53
CA HIS A 407 9.11 -3.91 1.82
C HIS A 407 8.98 -4.63 3.17
N PRO A 408 9.72 -5.71 3.40
CA PRO A 408 9.70 -6.44 4.68
C PRO A 408 9.88 -5.55 5.91
N GLY A 409 10.77 -4.56 5.85
CA GLY A 409 11.01 -3.61 6.94
C GLY A 409 9.82 -2.70 7.27
N ASN A 410 8.87 -2.50 6.35
CA ASN A 410 7.65 -1.76 6.63
C ASN A 410 6.67 -2.60 7.45
N ILE A 411 6.66 -3.92 7.22
CA ILE A 411 5.71 -4.85 7.84
C ILE A 411 6.02 -5.02 9.32
N GLY A 412 7.30 -5.05 9.69
CA GLY A 412 7.72 -5.17 11.09
C GLY A 412 7.15 -4.08 12.01
N ALA A 413 6.94 -2.88 11.47
CA ALA A 413 6.39 -1.74 12.19
C ALA A 413 4.84 -1.70 12.26
N PHE A 414 4.13 -2.66 11.66
CA PHE A 414 2.66 -2.70 11.74
C PHE A 414 2.22 -3.06 13.16
N PRO A 415 1.22 -2.35 13.73
CA PRO A 415 0.65 -2.72 15.02
C PRO A 415 0.05 -4.13 14.96
N LEU A 416 0.24 -4.89 16.03
CA LEU A 416 -0.28 -6.25 16.22
C LEU A 416 -0.41 -6.53 17.72
N GLY A 417 -1.30 -7.43 18.13
CA GLY A 417 -1.56 -7.75 19.53
C GLY A 417 -2.66 -6.85 20.12
N ILE A 418 -3.78 -6.74 19.43
CA ILE A 418 -4.96 -6.00 19.92
C ILE A 418 -5.55 -6.64 21.19
N ALA A 419 -6.29 -5.84 21.95
CA ALA A 419 -6.94 -6.32 23.17
C ALA A 419 -7.98 -7.43 22.84
N ASP A 420 -8.04 -8.46 23.70
CA ASP A 420 -8.86 -9.68 23.50
C ASP A 420 -10.34 -9.38 23.25
N LYS A 421 -10.87 -8.29 23.82
CA LYS A 421 -12.28 -7.90 23.62
C LYS A 421 -12.64 -7.58 22.16
N TYR A 422 -11.66 -7.24 21.30
CA TYR A 422 -11.90 -6.95 19.88
C TYR A 422 -11.66 -8.15 18.96
N LYS A 423 -10.94 -9.17 19.46
CA LYS A 423 -10.54 -10.33 18.64
C LYS A 423 -11.72 -11.09 18.04
N PRO A 424 -12.75 -11.52 18.81
CA PRO A 424 -13.84 -12.31 18.23
C PRO A 424 -14.53 -11.59 17.08
N THR A 425 -14.84 -10.30 17.27
CA THR A 425 -15.54 -9.47 16.29
C THR A 425 -14.71 -9.24 15.03
N LEU A 426 -13.41 -8.97 15.18
CA LEU A 426 -12.48 -8.83 14.06
C LEU A 426 -12.26 -10.15 13.32
N PHE A 427 -12.03 -11.24 14.08
CA PHE A 427 -11.64 -12.52 13.53
C PHE A 427 -12.75 -13.14 12.69
N VAL A 428 -13.98 -13.15 13.18
CA VAL A 428 -15.08 -13.77 12.42
C VAL A 428 -15.35 -13.04 11.10
N ARG A 429 -15.26 -11.70 11.07
CA ARG A 429 -15.41 -10.93 9.82
C ARG A 429 -14.25 -11.22 8.86
N THR A 430 -13.03 -11.24 9.38
CA THR A 430 -11.81 -11.55 8.61
C THR A 430 -11.87 -12.96 8.02
N LEU A 431 -12.24 -13.96 8.83
CA LEU A 431 -12.36 -15.35 8.38
C LEU A 431 -13.47 -15.51 7.35
N ARG A 432 -14.65 -14.91 7.56
CA ARG A 432 -15.76 -14.98 6.59
C ARG A 432 -15.45 -14.30 5.26
N LEU A 433 -14.58 -13.30 5.24
CA LEU A 433 -14.08 -12.68 4.00
C LEU A 433 -13.08 -13.57 3.27
N ASN A 434 -12.20 -14.29 4.00
CA ASN A 434 -11.05 -14.99 3.44
C ASN A 434 -11.28 -16.50 3.22
N CYS A 435 -12.08 -17.16 4.05
CA CYS A 435 -12.25 -18.62 4.02
C CYS A 435 -13.26 -19.06 2.94
N VAL A 436 -13.04 -18.64 1.68
CA VAL A 436 -14.01 -18.77 0.56
C VAL A 436 -14.13 -20.18 -0.03
N THR A 437 -13.22 -21.10 0.29
CA THR A 437 -13.23 -22.50 -0.14
C THR A 437 -12.86 -23.43 1.01
N ASN A 438 -13.06 -24.76 0.83
CA ASN A 438 -12.71 -25.77 1.83
C ASN A 438 -11.20 -25.84 2.15
N ARG A 439 -10.33 -25.21 1.35
CA ARG A 439 -8.89 -25.12 1.64
C ARG A 439 -8.57 -24.29 2.87
N TYR A 440 -9.55 -23.56 3.38
CA TYR A 440 -9.46 -22.77 4.61
C TYR A 440 -10.18 -23.43 5.80
N ALA A 441 -10.72 -24.66 5.64
CA ALA A 441 -11.46 -25.33 6.70
C ALA A 441 -10.64 -25.52 7.97
N ASP A 442 -9.35 -25.89 7.84
CA ASP A 442 -8.45 -26.03 8.99
C ASP A 442 -8.24 -24.68 9.71
N LEU A 443 -8.08 -23.58 8.97
CA LEU A 443 -7.90 -22.26 9.57
C LEU A 443 -9.15 -21.80 10.30
N TRP A 444 -10.32 -22.02 9.69
CA TRP A 444 -11.61 -21.74 10.31
C TRP A 444 -11.77 -22.51 11.61
N PHE A 445 -11.49 -23.82 11.60
CA PHE A 445 -11.56 -24.68 12.77
C PHE A 445 -10.54 -24.29 13.85
N ASP A 446 -9.29 -23.99 13.47
CA ASP A 446 -8.22 -23.58 14.39
C ASP A 446 -8.57 -22.31 15.20
N VAL A 447 -9.26 -21.37 14.56
CA VAL A 447 -9.57 -20.05 15.15
C VAL A 447 -11.05 -19.94 15.55
N TRP A 448 -11.82 -21.04 15.43
CA TRP A 448 -13.21 -21.05 15.81
C TRP A 448 -13.43 -20.62 17.25
N ASN A 449 -14.41 -19.74 17.44
CA ASN A 449 -14.86 -19.31 18.76
C ASN A 449 -16.40 -19.32 18.80
N PRO A 450 -17.03 -19.98 19.81
CA PRO A 450 -18.49 -20.01 19.97
C PRO A 450 -19.14 -18.62 20.04
N ALA A 451 -18.39 -17.60 20.47
CA ALA A 451 -18.85 -16.21 20.51
C ALA A 451 -19.24 -15.66 19.13
N TYR A 452 -18.73 -16.24 18.03
CA TYR A 452 -19.07 -15.84 16.66
C TYR A 452 -20.58 -15.93 16.36
N LYS A 453 -21.29 -16.85 17.01
CA LYS A 453 -22.75 -16.99 16.87
C LYS A 453 -23.54 -15.84 17.48
N ASN A 454 -22.94 -15.11 18.42
CA ASN A 454 -23.58 -14.02 19.15
C ASN A 454 -23.26 -12.65 18.53
N GLU A 455 -22.48 -12.63 17.45
CA GLU A 455 -22.17 -11.39 16.73
C GLU A 455 -23.43 -10.78 16.10
N GLN A 456 -23.35 -9.49 15.82
CA GLN A 456 -24.42 -8.75 15.17
C GLN A 456 -23.82 -7.82 14.12
N TRP A 457 -24.57 -7.58 13.06
CA TRP A 457 -24.26 -6.52 12.13
C TRP A 457 -24.62 -5.17 12.75
N SER A 458 -23.86 -4.15 12.43
CA SER A 458 -24.14 -2.77 12.87
C SER A 458 -25.40 -2.18 12.24
N ILE A 459 -25.89 -2.79 11.17
CA ILE A 459 -27.13 -2.41 10.48
C ILE A 459 -28.06 -3.61 10.36
N SER A 460 -29.36 -3.38 10.30
CA SER A 460 -30.38 -4.41 10.01
C SER A 460 -30.72 -4.36 8.53
N ASP A 461 -30.27 -5.35 7.76
CA ASP A 461 -30.52 -5.48 6.31
C ASP A 461 -30.69 -6.96 5.93
N SER A 462 -31.73 -7.25 5.17
CA SER A 462 -32.06 -8.63 4.76
C SER A 462 -31.02 -9.27 3.81
N ARG A 463 -30.13 -8.50 3.25
CA ARG A 463 -29.03 -8.97 2.40
C ARG A 463 -27.86 -9.53 3.19
N LEU A 464 -27.83 -9.34 4.50
CA LEU A 464 -26.75 -9.78 5.38
C LEU A 464 -27.06 -11.16 5.96
N LYS A 465 -26.12 -12.09 5.83
CA LYS A 465 -26.22 -13.43 6.42
C LYS A 465 -26.23 -13.36 7.94
N PRO A 466 -27.09 -14.15 8.62
CA PRO A 466 -27.10 -14.22 10.08
C PRO A 466 -25.80 -14.83 10.64
N TRP A 467 -25.53 -14.58 11.91
CA TRP A 467 -24.34 -15.09 12.62
C TRP A 467 -24.60 -16.40 13.37
N ASP A 468 -25.82 -16.62 13.83
CA ASP A 468 -26.24 -17.76 14.65
C ASP A 468 -26.19 -19.10 13.90
N THR A 469 -26.17 -19.06 12.56
CA THR A 469 -26.04 -20.23 11.69
C THR A 469 -24.60 -20.76 11.56
N LEU A 470 -23.62 -20.03 12.06
CA LEU A 470 -22.22 -20.44 12.00
C LEU A 470 -21.95 -21.69 12.83
N THR A 471 -21.06 -22.55 12.36
CA THR A 471 -20.62 -23.78 13.02
C THR A 471 -19.11 -23.86 13.12
N GLU A 472 -18.58 -24.67 14.03
CA GLU A 472 -17.16 -24.97 14.14
C GLU A 472 -16.59 -25.57 12.84
N GLU A 473 -17.42 -26.39 12.17
CA GLU A 473 -17.07 -26.96 10.87
C GLU A 473 -17.34 -25.95 9.74
N TRP A 474 -16.35 -25.75 8.90
CA TRP A 474 -16.50 -24.95 7.71
C TRP A 474 -17.48 -25.60 6.71
N ASN A 475 -18.37 -24.83 6.14
CA ASN A 475 -19.23 -25.26 5.04
C ASN A 475 -19.34 -24.18 3.96
N HIS A 476 -20.05 -24.48 2.86
CA HIS A 476 -20.15 -23.57 1.72
C HIS A 476 -20.78 -22.21 2.08
N ASP A 477 -21.64 -22.16 3.08
CA ASP A 477 -22.34 -20.94 3.51
C ASP A 477 -21.58 -20.14 4.58
N THR A 478 -20.50 -20.70 5.12
CA THR A 478 -19.64 -20.03 6.11
C THR A 478 -19.11 -18.67 5.62
N PRO A 479 -18.52 -18.52 4.40
CA PRO A 479 -17.99 -17.25 3.94
C PRO A 479 -19.08 -16.28 3.45
N LEU A 480 -18.72 -15.01 3.44
CA LEU A 480 -19.49 -13.95 2.79
C LEU A 480 -19.17 -13.96 1.28
N ARG A 481 -20.21 -14.01 0.44
CA ARG A 481 -20.03 -14.19 -1.00
C ARG A 481 -20.55 -13.03 -1.84
N ASN A 482 -21.68 -12.41 -1.44
CA ASN A 482 -22.20 -11.27 -2.18
C ASN A 482 -21.42 -9.98 -1.85
N TYR A 483 -21.45 -9.02 -2.75
CA TYR A 483 -20.64 -7.81 -2.62
C TYR A 483 -21.09 -6.91 -1.46
N PHE A 484 -22.40 -6.83 -1.19
CA PHE A 484 -22.95 -5.98 -0.14
C PHE A 484 -22.51 -6.46 1.25
N GLU A 485 -22.66 -7.75 1.56
CA GLU A 485 -22.26 -8.30 2.86
C GLU A 485 -20.74 -8.21 3.07
N ARG A 486 -19.94 -8.42 2.00
CA ARG A 486 -18.49 -8.27 2.05
C ARG A 486 -18.08 -6.81 2.30
N ARG A 487 -18.77 -5.87 1.63
CA ARG A 487 -18.53 -4.43 1.88
C ARG A 487 -18.88 -4.04 3.31
N GLN A 488 -20.02 -4.50 3.83
CA GLN A 488 -20.44 -4.26 5.21
C GLN A 488 -19.41 -4.81 6.21
N ALA A 489 -18.91 -6.02 6.00
CA ALA A 489 -17.87 -6.60 6.85
C ALA A 489 -16.57 -5.77 6.84
N LEU A 490 -16.17 -5.22 5.70
CA LEU A 490 -14.99 -4.34 5.62
C LEU A 490 -15.20 -3.02 6.36
N VAL A 491 -16.38 -2.38 6.25
CA VAL A 491 -16.71 -1.18 7.04
C VAL A 491 -16.60 -1.45 8.54
N GLU A 492 -17.13 -2.60 8.98
CA GLU A 492 -17.07 -2.95 10.39
C GLU A 492 -15.64 -3.29 10.85
N ILE A 493 -14.82 -3.90 9.99
CA ILE A 493 -13.39 -4.10 10.24
C ILE A 493 -12.67 -2.75 10.39
N ASP A 494 -13.00 -1.75 9.57
CA ASP A 494 -12.42 -0.41 9.66
C ASP A 494 -12.66 0.21 11.05
N VAL A 495 -13.91 0.13 11.55
CA VAL A 495 -14.30 0.64 12.87
C VAL A 495 -13.64 -0.15 14.00
N ILE A 496 -13.67 -1.49 13.92
CA ILE A 496 -13.07 -2.36 14.95
C ILE A 496 -11.57 -2.12 15.04
N ALA A 497 -10.87 -2.01 13.90
CA ALA A 497 -9.45 -1.72 13.86
C ALA A 497 -9.13 -0.34 14.44
N ALA A 498 -9.92 0.69 14.11
CA ALA A 498 -9.76 2.03 14.68
C ALA A 498 -9.91 2.01 16.20
N MET A 499 -10.97 1.36 16.72
CA MET A 499 -11.18 1.21 18.16
C MET A 499 -10.05 0.44 18.85
N ALA A 500 -9.57 -0.63 18.21
CA ALA A 500 -8.49 -1.47 18.74
C ALA A 500 -7.15 -0.72 18.80
N LEU A 501 -6.92 0.20 17.86
CA LEU A 501 -5.75 1.06 17.81
C LEU A 501 -5.89 2.34 18.67
N GLY A 502 -7.03 2.51 19.37
CA GLY A 502 -7.28 3.67 20.24
C GLY A 502 -7.65 4.94 19.48
N LEU A 503 -8.07 4.83 18.24
CA LEU A 503 -8.54 5.96 17.42
C LEU A 503 -10.00 6.28 17.72
N THR A 504 -10.34 7.56 17.62
CA THR A 504 -11.72 8.05 17.72
C THR A 504 -12.47 7.92 16.40
N LEU A 505 -13.80 8.04 16.43
CA LEU A 505 -14.63 8.07 15.23
C LEU A 505 -14.26 9.25 14.32
N ASP A 506 -14.03 10.43 14.89
CA ASP A 506 -13.68 11.63 14.12
C ASP A 506 -12.33 11.47 13.40
N GLU A 507 -11.36 10.82 14.06
CA GLU A 507 -10.07 10.49 13.42
C GLU A 507 -10.23 9.48 12.28
N LEU A 508 -11.07 8.45 12.43
CA LEU A 508 -11.37 7.50 11.36
C LEU A 508 -12.06 8.17 10.17
N ILE A 509 -13.07 9.02 10.43
CA ILE A 509 -13.76 9.79 9.39
C ILE A 509 -12.76 10.71 8.67
N MET A 510 -11.93 11.43 9.41
CA MET A 510 -10.91 12.32 8.84
C MET A 510 -9.93 11.56 7.93
N MET A 511 -9.43 10.38 8.35
CA MET A 511 -8.58 9.54 7.50
C MET A 511 -9.27 9.19 6.18
N TYR A 512 -10.55 8.79 6.25
CA TYR A 512 -11.34 8.42 5.10
C TYR A 512 -11.55 9.61 4.15
N GLU A 513 -11.97 10.76 4.67
CA GLU A 513 -12.26 11.96 3.89
C GLU A 513 -11.02 12.54 3.20
N ILE A 514 -9.88 12.56 3.90
CA ILE A 514 -8.65 13.19 3.39
C ILE A 514 -7.94 12.26 2.40
N GLN A 515 -7.79 10.98 2.72
CA GLN A 515 -6.84 10.12 2.03
C GLN A 515 -7.48 9.14 1.03
N PHE A 516 -8.82 8.97 1.05
CA PHE A 516 -9.49 7.96 0.23
C PHE A 516 -10.54 8.53 -0.75
N PRO A 517 -10.25 9.62 -1.49
CA PRO A 517 -11.25 10.24 -2.36
C PRO A 517 -11.72 9.32 -3.50
N VAL A 518 -10.84 8.44 -4.00
CA VAL A 518 -11.22 7.45 -5.03
C VAL A 518 -12.13 6.37 -4.47
N LEU A 519 -11.91 5.95 -3.21
CA LEU A 519 -12.80 5.00 -2.53
C LEU A 519 -14.17 5.64 -2.30
N GLN A 520 -14.21 6.87 -1.81
CA GLN A 520 -15.47 7.62 -1.62
C GLN A 520 -16.27 7.71 -2.92
N GLN A 521 -15.62 8.11 -4.01
CA GLN A 521 -16.27 8.18 -5.33
C GLN A 521 -16.81 6.82 -5.77
N ASN A 522 -16.02 5.75 -5.60
CA ASN A 522 -16.45 4.41 -5.99
C ASN A 522 -17.63 3.93 -5.14
N GLU A 523 -17.64 4.23 -3.83
CA GLU A 523 -18.73 3.85 -2.93
C GLU A 523 -20.02 4.63 -3.24
N ASN A 524 -19.93 5.93 -3.48
CA ASN A 524 -21.06 6.77 -3.86
C ASN A 524 -21.70 6.32 -5.19
N ASP A 525 -20.89 5.79 -6.10
CA ASP A 525 -21.32 5.32 -7.42
C ASP A 525 -21.49 3.79 -7.50
N THR A 526 -21.54 3.08 -6.37
CA THR A 526 -21.80 1.63 -6.36
C THR A 526 -23.20 1.33 -5.84
N TRP A 527 -23.99 0.65 -6.66
CA TRP A 527 -25.38 0.34 -6.39
C TRP A 527 -25.60 -1.17 -6.34
N TYR A 528 -26.43 -1.61 -5.40
CA TYR A 528 -26.70 -3.03 -5.14
C TYR A 528 -28.18 -3.36 -5.37
N ASP A 529 -28.42 -4.59 -5.86
CA ASP A 529 -29.77 -5.16 -5.94
C ASP A 529 -30.24 -5.67 -4.55
N ARG A 530 -31.47 -6.20 -4.51
CA ARG A 530 -32.07 -6.77 -3.31
C ARG A 530 -31.36 -8.04 -2.80
N ASN A 531 -30.46 -8.65 -3.58
CA ASN A 531 -29.68 -9.82 -3.23
C ASN A 531 -28.24 -9.47 -2.79
N GLY A 532 -27.89 -8.18 -2.82
CA GLY A 532 -26.54 -7.71 -2.48
C GLY A 532 -25.52 -7.78 -3.61
N ARG A 533 -25.96 -8.01 -4.87
CA ARG A 533 -25.11 -7.99 -6.06
C ARG A 533 -24.94 -6.57 -6.56
N ILE A 534 -23.78 -6.26 -7.10
CA ILE A 534 -23.56 -4.95 -7.73
C ILE A 534 -24.36 -4.85 -9.02
N VAL A 535 -25.25 -3.85 -9.09
CA VAL A 535 -25.94 -3.45 -10.34
C VAL A 535 -25.04 -2.55 -11.17
N PHE A 536 -24.38 -1.58 -10.55
CA PHE A 536 -23.47 -0.66 -11.21
C PHE A 536 -22.34 -0.25 -10.25
N THR A 537 -21.15 -0.05 -10.80
CA THR A 537 -19.99 0.52 -10.08
C THR A 537 -19.07 1.26 -11.05
N CYS A 538 -18.42 2.33 -10.57
CA CYS A 538 -17.37 3.03 -11.31
C CYS A 538 -15.95 2.52 -10.94
N SER A 539 -15.84 1.54 -10.03
CA SER A 539 -14.55 0.99 -9.61
C SER A 539 -13.81 0.33 -10.77
N LYS A 540 -12.63 0.86 -11.11
CA LYS A 540 -11.74 0.28 -12.12
C LYS A 540 -11.25 -1.13 -11.74
N GLY A 541 -11.35 -1.50 -10.47
CA GLY A 541 -11.04 -2.83 -9.95
C GLY A 541 -12.09 -3.88 -10.36
N LEU A 542 -13.34 -3.46 -10.60
CA LEU A 542 -14.52 -4.29 -10.82
C LEU A 542 -15.07 -4.17 -12.25
N VAL A 543 -14.20 -3.97 -13.23
CA VAL A 543 -14.61 -3.89 -14.63
C VAL A 543 -15.32 -5.18 -15.05
N GLY A 544 -16.51 -5.05 -15.63
CA GLY A 544 -17.37 -6.17 -16.06
C GLY A 544 -18.30 -6.70 -14.96
N VAL A 545 -18.33 -6.07 -13.78
CA VAL A 545 -19.34 -6.35 -12.74
C VAL A 545 -20.51 -5.37 -12.89
N GLY A 546 -21.74 -5.90 -12.90
CA GLY A 546 -22.95 -5.12 -13.13
C GLY A 546 -23.08 -4.66 -14.58
N VAL A 547 -23.93 -3.64 -14.80
CA VAL A 547 -24.18 -3.05 -16.13
C VAL A 547 -23.17 -1.94 -16.44
N ASP A 548 -23.00 -1.60 -17.72
CA ASP A 548 -22.17 -0.48 -18.14
C ASP A 548 -22.79 0.90 -17.83
N ARG A 549 -22.00 1.96 -17.93
CA ARG A 549 -22.45 3.35 -17.66
C ARG A 549 -23.61 3.80 -18.54
N PRO A 550 -23.65 3.55 -19.88
CA PRO A 550 -24.78 3.86 -20.71
C PRO A 550 -26.07 3.20 -20.23
N THR A 551 -26.05 1.91 -19.95
CA THR A 551 -27.19 1.16 -19.42
C THR A 551 -27.62 1.70 -18.05
N TRP A 552 -26.68 1.94 -17.13
CA TRP A 552 -26.97 2.53 -15.82
C TRP A 552 -27.69 3.87 -15.94
N ASN A 553 -27.25 4.76 -16.82
CA ASN A 553 -27.86 6.07 -17.03
C ASN A 553 -29.32 5.96 -17.52
N GLN A 554 -29.72 4.85 -18.15
CA GLN A 554 -31.10 4.60 -18.57
C GLN A 554 -31.99 4.11 -17.43
N ILE A 555 -31.41 3.36 -16.47
CA ILE A 555 -32.20 2.65 -15.44
C ILE A 555 -32.10 3.29 -14.04
N ARG A 556 -31.15 4.15 -13.78
CA ARG A 556 -30.89 4.69 -12.43
C ARG A 556 -32.09 5.46 -11.84
N ASP A 557 -32.92 6.06 -12.67
CA ASP A 557 -34.08 6.87 -12.28
C ASP A 557 -35.41 6.07 -12.34
N MET A 558 -35.35 4.75 -12.54
CA MET A 558 -36.53 3.87 -12.54
C MET A 558 -37.26 3.89 -11.20
N GLN A 559 -38.56 3.87 -11.27
CA GLN A 559 -39.41 3.85 -10.08
C GLN A 559 -39.65 2.43 -9.57
N ALA A 560 -40.02 2.31 -8.28
CA ALA A 560 -40.34 1.02 -7.68
C ALA A 560 -41.44 0.29 -8.45
N GLY A 561 -41.17 -0.92 -8.90
CA GLY A 561 -42.10 -1.76 -9.71
C GLY A 561 -41.80 -1.75 -11.20
N GLU A 562 -41.00 -0.84 -11.72
CA GLU A 562 -40.53 -0.90 -13.10
C GLU A 562 -39.46 -1.99 -13.26
N THR A 563 -39.43 -2.62 -14.43
CA THR A 563 -38.46 -3.69 -14.76
C THR A 563 -37.62 -3.33 -15.97
N TYR A 564 -36.36 -3.59 -15.91
CA TYR A 564 -35.43 -3.53 -17.04
C TYR A 564 -34.85 -4.92 -17.29
N THR A 565 -34.86 -5.37 -18.52
CA THR A 565 -34.22 -6.63 -18.93
C THR A 565 -32.94 -6.30 -19.68
N HIS A 566 -31.81 -6.73 -19.12
CA HIS A 566 -30.52 -6.64 -19.77
C HIS A 566 -30.31 -7.91 -20.61
N THR A 567 -30.04 -7.75 -21.92
CA THR A 567 -29.78 -8.86 -22.85
C THR A 567 -28.30 -9.06 -23.08
#